data_f27fcea08ccc6fc4fcbb14dd6a7ca9f8
#
_entry.id   f27fcea08ccc6fc4fcbb14dd6a7ca9f8
#
_cell.length_a   1.000
_cell.length_b   1.000
_cell.length_c   1.000
_cell.angle_alpha   90.00
_cell.angle_beta   90.00
_cell.angle_gamma   90.00
#
_symmetry.space_group_name_H-M   'P 1'
#
loop_
_entity.id
_entity.type
_entity.pdbx_description
1 polymer ?
#
loop_
_entity_poly.entity_id
_entity_poly.type
_entity_poly.pdbx_seq_one_letter_code
_entity_poly.pdbx_strand_id
1 'polypeptide(L)'
;ACRLSECNSETSYLLNRFGFEAPVLLEDARVKLCDLSLKHPICVTPAATIFETLQLMKAHEQPFVCVVDANHHVAGIITRNDLADVGLGDTAFGIDLLKKVNLENLSKTIDGKIIYKDEKMHLNGKVSIVAFSKHEISNYEVSDRIVIIGDDAQSQKALIEKGAGMLIVVWADAIEESVIDTAQKYHCPIILSGIGAMNTSRYLFFAPEISYVMKKNVMCFSENEFLEDVAKRMSR
;
A
#
# COMPACT_ATOMS: atom_id res chain seq x y z
N ALA A 1 43.71 -15.22 0.78
CA ALA A 1 44.85 -14.56 0.12
C ALA A 1 44.50 -14.34 -1.35
N CYS A 2 45.00 -13.21 -1.93
CA CYS A 2 44.83 -12.88 -3.35
C CYS A 2 46.21 -12.69 -3.97
N ARG A 3 46.30 -12.84 -5.29
CA ARG A 3 47.48 -12.53 -6.11
C ARG A 3 47.11 -11.44 -7.13
N LEU A 4 48.12 -10.64 -7.51
CA LEU A 4 47.95 -9.53 -8.46
C LEU A 4 48.39 -9.89 -9.89
N SER A 5 48.98 -11.06 -10.07
CA SER A 5 49.45 -11.56 -11.36
C SER A 5 49.41 -13.08 -11.39
N GLU A 6 49.68 -13.69 -12.56
CA GLU A 6 49.80 -15.12 -12.67
C GLU A 6 50.97 -15.62 -11.81
N CYS A 7 50.78 -16.81 -11.22
CA CYS A 7 51.86 -17.46 -10.47
C CYS A 7 53.02 -17.84 -11.43
N ASN A 8 54.21 -17.50 -11.07
CA ASN A 8 55.38 -17.96 -11.80
C ASN A 8 55.56 -19.48 -11.61
N SER A 9 56.45 -20.08 -12.39
CA SER A 9 56.70 -21.53 -12.38
C SER A 9 57.15 -22.06 -11.03
N GLU A 10 57.94 -21.30 -10.30
CA GLU A 10 58.42 -21.68 -8.96
C GLU A 10 57.30 -21.67 -7.92
N THR A 11 56.50 -20.61 -7.90
CA THR A 11 55.32 -20.51 -7.02
C THR A 11 54.34 -21.64 -7.31
N SER A 12 54.06 -21.90 -8.60
CA SER A 12 53.15 -22.98 -9.00
C SER A 12 53.69 -24.36 -8.57
N TYR A 13 54.98 -24.58 -8.70
CA TYR A 13 55.62 -25.81 -8.24
C TYR A 13 55.46 -25.99 -6.73
N LEU A 14 55.73 -24.95 -5.92
CA LEU A 14 55.64 -25.01 -4.48
C LEU A 14 54.19 -25.23 -4.02
N LEU A 15 53.21 -24.53 -4.60
CA LEU A 15 51.81 -24.71 -4.29
C LEU A 15 51.37 -26.15 -4.54
N ASN A 16 51.70 -26.71 -5.70
CA ASN A 16 51.40 -28.11 -6.05
C ASN A 16 52.09 -29.11 -5.12
N ARG A 17 53.36 -28.88 -4.79
CA ARG A 17 54.15 -29.78 -3.92
C ARG A 17 53.60 -29.85 -2.51
N PHE A 18 53.02 -28.75 -2.00
CA PHE A 18 52.47 -28.69 -0.64
C PHE A 18 50.96 -28.81 -0.59
N GLY A 19 50.30 -29.05 -1.72
CA GLY A 19 48.86 -29.28 -1.80
C GLY A 19 48.04 -28.02 -1.51
N PHE A 20 48.56 -26.83 -1.77
CA PHE A 20 47.83 -25.57 -1.64
C PHE A 20 47.23 -25.16 -2.99
N GLU A 21 46.02 -24.68 -2.94
CA GLU A 21 45.39 -24.00 -4.08
C GLU A 21 46.05 -22.64 -4.33
N ALA A 22 46.14 -22.25 -5.60
CA ALA A 22 46.63 -20.92 -5.94
C ALA A 22 45.71 -19.83 -5.40
N PRO A 23 46.26 -18.76 -4.79
CA PRO A 23 45.44 -17.63 -4.38
C PRO A 23 44.60 -17.06 -5.55
N VAL A 24 43.42 -16.58 -5.27
CA VAL A 24 42.53 -16.00 -6.27
C VAL A 24 43.19 -14.79 -6.94
N LEU A 25 43.16 -14.73 -8.28
CA LEU A 25 43.63 -13.57 -9.01
C LEU A 25 42.70 -12.38 -8.75
N LEU A 26 43.26 -11.28 -8.27
CA LEU A 26 42.52 -10.03 -8.09
C LEU A 26 42.63 -9.22 -9.40
N GLU A 27 41.64 -9.31 -10.23
CA GLU A 27 41.60 -8.59 -11.51
C GLU A 27 41.29 -7.09 -11.33
N ASP A 28 40.45 -6.77 -10.36
CA ASP A 28 40.04 -5.40 -10.01
C ASP A 28 39.91 -5.30 -8.49
N ALA A 29 40.46 -4.24 -7.89
CA ALA A 29 40.39 -3.98 -6.45
C ALA A 29 39.12 -3.21 -6.04
N ARG A 30 38.33 -2.76 -7.00
CA ARG A 30 37.05 -2.07 -6.71
C ARG A 30 36.01 -3.05 -6.17
N VAL A 31 35.22 -2.59 -5.21
CA VAL A 31 34.15 -3.37 -4.58
C VAL A 31 32.95 -3.42 -5.51
N LYS A 32 32.40 -4.60 -5.76
CA LYS A 32 31.14 -4.81 -6.47
C LYS A 32 29.96 -4.80 -5.49
N LEU A 33 28.75 -4.57 -5.99
CA LEU A 33 27.54 -4.63 -5.15
C LEU A 33 27.34 -6.01 -4.50
N CYS A 34 27.66 -7.10 -5.20
CA CYS A 34 27.58 -8.47 -4.66
C CYS A 34 28.54 -8.73 -3.50
N ASP A 35 29.61 -7.93 -3.35
CA ASP A 35 30.57 -8.06 -2.24
C ASP A 35 30.05 -7.40 -0.95
N LEU A 36 28.94 -6.66 -1.04
CA LEU A 36 28.33 -5.98 0.11
C LEU A 36 27.34 -6.91 0.82
N SER A 37 27.34 -6.83 2.15
CA SER A 37 26.31 -7.48 2.97
C SER A 37 25.01 -6.69 2.90
N LEU A 38 24.23 -6.86 1.82
CA LEU A 38 22.96 -6.19 1.63
C LEU A 38 21.85 -6.90 2.41
N LYS A 39 20.99 -6.13 3.05
CA LYS A 39 19.80 -6.66 3.71
C LYS A 39 18.73 -6.96 2.66
N HIS A 40 17.97 -8.04 2.85
CA HIS A 40 16.82 -8.33 2.03
C HIS A 40 15.75 -7.23 2.23
N PRO A 41 15.23 -6.63 1.17
CA PRO A 41 14.18 -5.62 1.27
C PRO A 41 12.86 -6.27 1.68
N ILE A 42 12.01 -5.50 2.37
CA ILE A 42 10.61 -5.86 2.53
C ILE A 42 9.92 -5.57 1.23
N CYS A 43 9.15 -6.55 0.75
CA CYS A 43 8.43 -6.49 -0.49
C CYS A 43 6.93 -6.62 -0.28
N VAL A 44 6.16 -5.93 -1.10
CA VAL A 44 4.70 -6.04 -1.20
C VAL A 44 4.28 -6.14 -2.65
N THR A 45 3.07 -6.60 -2.91
CA THR A 45 2.49 -6.62 -4.25
C THR A 45 1.82 -5.28 -4.60
N PRO A 46 1.65 -4.93 -5.89
CA PRO A 46 0.95 -3.71 -6.31
C PRO A 46 -0.49 -3.59 -5.79
N ALA A 47 -1.15 -4.72 -5.50
CA ALA A 47 -2.51 -4.78 -4.98
C ALA A 47 -2.60 -4.60 -3.44
N ALA A 48 -1.46 -4.57 -2.73
CA ALA A 48 -1.47 -4.26 -1.30
C ALA A 48 -2.04 -2.86 -1.06
N THR A 49 -2.79 -2.68 0.02
CA THR A 49 -3.31 -1.36 0.38
C THR A 49 -2.20 -0.46 0.91
N ILE A 50 -2.40 0.84 0.81
CA ILE A 50 -1.54 1.84 1.45
C ILE A 50 -1.48 1.57 2.96
N PHE A 51 -2.61 1.18 3.57
CA PHE A 51 -2.70 0.86 5.00
C PHE A 51 -1.82 -0.33 5.39
N GLU A 52 -1.95 -1.47 4.70
CA GLU A 52 -1.14 -2.67 4.93
C GLU A 52 0.35 -2.36 4.80
N THR A 53 0.73 -1.61 3.75
CA THR A 53 2.12 -1.20 3.51
C THR A 53 2.66 -0.32 4.63
N LEU A 54 1.86 0.64 5.12
CA LEU A 54 2.25 1.49 6.25
C LEU A 54 2.43 0.69 7.55
N GLN A 55 1.54 -0.28 7.81
CA GLN A 55 1.68 -1.17 8.97
C GLN A 55 2.95 -2.02 8.88
N LEU A 56 3.26 -2.55 7.69
CA LEU A 56 4.48 -3.32 7.45
C LEU A 56 5.74 -2.48 7.65
N MET A 57 5.77 -1.24 7.14
CA MET A 57 6.88 -0.31 7.38
C MET A 57 7.09 0.00 8.87
N LYS A 58 6.00 0.12 9.64
CA LYS A 58 6.06 0.35 11.09
C LYS A 58 6.59 -0.86 11.82
N ALA A 59 6.05 -2.05 11.53
CA ALA A 59 6.42 -3.30 12.20
C ALA A 59 7.90 -3.65 12.04
N HIS A 60 8.48 -3.30 10.90
CA HIS A 60 9.88 -3.59 10.57
C HIS A 60 10.81 -2.37 10.65
N GLU A 61 10.30 -1.22 11.10
CA GLU A 61 11.05 0.04 11.21
C GLU A 61 11.74 0.47 9.90
N GLN A 62 11.15 0.11 8.75
CA GLN A 62 11.74 0.42 7.43
C GLN A 62 11.21 1.75 6.89
N PRO A 63 12.08 2.59 6.29
CA PRO A 63 11.66 3.86 5.69
C PRO A 63 11.05 3.71 4.29
N PHE A 64 11.23 2.57 3.65
CA PHE A 64 10.73 2.26 2.31
C PHE A 64 10.38 0.78 2.18
N VAL A 65 9.60 0.45 1.14
CA VAL A 65 9.22 -0.91 0.77
C VAL A 65 9.35 -1.05 -0.74
N CYS A 66 9.87 -2.17 -1.21
CA CYS A 66 9.88 -2.54 -2.62
C CYS A 66 8.52 -3.10 -3.03
N VAL A 67 8.04 -2.68 -4.19
CA VAL A 67 6.85 -3.26 -4.80
C VAL A 67 7.30 -4.21 -5.90
N VAL A 68 6.87 -5.47 -5.82
CA VAL A 68 7.27 -6.51 -6.76
C VAL A 68 6.05 -7.14 -7.43
N ASP A 69 6.20 -7.51 -8.69
CA ASP A 69 5.16 -8.22 -9.43
C ASP A 69 5.10 -9.72 -9.08
N ALA A 70 4.22 -10.47 -9.72
CA ALA A 70 4.06 -11.90 -9.50
C ALA A 70 5.31 -12.73 -9.87
N ASN A 71 6.22 -12.19 -10.66
CA ASN A 71 7.48 -12.82 -11.06
C ASN A 71 8.66 -12.34 -10.20
N HIS A 72 8.39 -11.62 -9.11
CA HIS A 72 9.38 -10.98 -8.23
C HIS A 72 10.26 -9.91 -8.92
N HIS A 73 9.80 -9.33 -10.03
CA HIS A 73 10.47 -8.18 -10.62
C HIS A 73 10.03 -6.90 -9.90
N VAL A 74 10.97 -5.95 -9.77
CA VAL A 74 10.70 -4.65 -9.15
C VAL A 74 9.73 -3.87 -10.03
N ALA A 75 8.51 -3.65 -9.53
CA ALA A 75 7.46 -2.85 -10.16
C ALA A 75 7.52 -1.37 -9.70
N GLY A 76 8.07 -1.13 -8.50
CA GLY A 76 8.18 0.20 -7.95
C GLY A 76 8.79 0.22 -6.55
N ILE A 77 8.84 1.42 -5.98
CA ILE A 77 9.23 1.66 -4.61
C ILE A 77 8.28 2.67 -3.97
N ILE A 78 8.06 2.53 -2.68
CA ILE A 78 7.27 3.49 -1.90
C ILE A 78 7.99 3.83 -0.61
N THR A 79 7.98 5.11 -0.24
CA THR A 79 8.61 5.62 0.97
C THR A 79 7.56 6.14 1.96
N ARG A 80 7.96 6.36 3.22
CA ARG A 80 7.09 6.98 4.22
C ARG A 80 6.60 8.38 3.80
N ASN A 81 7.43 9.14 3.08
CA ASN A 81 7.04 10.47 2.60
C ASN A 81 5.93 10.37 1.55
N ASP A 82 6.03 9.41 0.61
CA ASP A 82 4.97 9.19 -0.38
C ASP A 82 3.62 8.84 0.30
N LEU A 83 3.68 8.09 1.42
CA LEU A 83 2.49 7.76 2.21
C LEU A 83 1.97 8.94 3.04
N ALA A 84 2.86 9.81 3.52
CA ALA A 84 2.47 11.03 4.23
C ALA A 84 1.69 11.98 3.31
N ASP A 85 2.06 12.08 2.04
CA ASP A 85 1.37 12.91 1.05
C ASP A 85 -0.08 12.46 0.82
N VAL A 86 -0.39 11.16 0.98
CA VAL A 86 -1.78 10.67 0.91
C VAL A 86 -2.63 11.20 2.07
N GLY A 87 -2.07 11.24 3.28
CA GLY A 87 -2.81 11.62 4.50
C GLY A 87 -2.81 13.12 4.80
N LEU A 88 -1.79 13.85 4.35
CA LEU A 88 -1.56 15.27 4.66
C LEU A 88 -1.57 16.15 3.41
N GLY A 89 -1.57 15.53 2.22
CA GLY A 89 -1.51 16.22 0.94
C GLY A 89 -2.84 16.82 0.49
N ASP A 90 -2.92 17.11 -0.80
CA ASP A 90 -4.11 17.70 -1.42
C ASP A 90 -5.32 16.75 -1.29
N THR A 91 -6.40 17.29 -0.76
CA THR A 91 -7.69 16.58 -0.63
C THR A 91 -8.20 16.05 -1.99
N ALA A 92 -7.91 16.75 -3.09
CA ALA A 92 -8.29 16.30 -4.44
C ALA A 92 -7.60 14.98 -4.80
N PHE A 93 -6.34 14.81 -4.42
CA PHE A 93 -5.61 13.57 -4.64
C PHE A 93 -6.24 12.40 -3.87
N GLY A 94 -6.56 12.60 -2.59
CA GLY A 94 -7.25 11.59 -1.77
C GLY A 94 -8.61 11.19 -2.35
N ILE A 95 -9.39 12.16 -2.84
CA ILE A 95 -10.67 11.92 -3.52
C ILE A 95 -10.48 11.06 -4.77
N ASP A 96 -9.48 11.37 -5.60
CA ASP A 96 -9.22 10.61 -6.82
C ASP A 96 -8.75 9.17 -6.56
N LEU A 97 -8.04 8.95 -5.46
CA LEU A 97 -7.70 7.60 -4.98
C LEU A 97 -8.94 6.83 -4.54
N LEU A 98 -9.83 7.45 -3.76
CA LEU A 98 -11.05 6.81 -3.27
C LEU A 98 -12.06 6.45 -4.38
N LYS A 99 -12.07 7.15 -5.51
CA LYS A 99 -12.87 6.75 -6.69
C LYS A 99 -12.52 5.37 -7.24
N LYS A 100 -11.30 4.91 -7.01
CA LYS A 100 -10.74 3.66 -7.57
C LYS A 100 -10.68 2.51 -6.57
N VAL A 101 -11.13 2.75 -5.34
CA VAL A 101 -11.04 1.76 -4.27
C VAL A 101 -12.08 0.66 -4.46
N ASN A 102 -11.71 -0.57 -4.14
CA ASN A 102 -12.64 -1.68 -4.08
C ASN A 102 -13.18 -1.89 -2.65
N LEU A 103 -14.31 -2.58 -2.57
CA LEU A 103 -15.04 -2.79 -1.33
C LEU A 103 -14.24 -3.63 -0.32
N GLU A 104 -13.49 -4.62 -0.81
CA GLU A 104 -12.68 -5.50 0.00
C GLU A 104 -11.55 -4.73 0.69
N ASN A 105 -10.86 -3.85 -0.04
CA ASN A 105 -9.79 -3.03 0.52
C ASN A 105 -10.32 -2.02 1.55
N LEU A 106 -11.48 -1.42 1.29
CA LEU A 106 -12.15 -0.58 2.29
C LEU A 106 -12.46 -1.37 3.56
N SER A 107 -13.12 -2.53 3.41
CA SER A 107 -13.49 -3.38 4.54
C SER A 107 -12.27 -3.77 5.39
N LYS A 108 -11.20 -4.27 4.77
CA LYS A 108 -9.96 -4.63 5.48
C LYS A 108 -9.35 -3.44 6.23
N THR A 109 -9.33 -2.26 5.61
CA THR A 109 -8.67 -1.08 6.17
C THR A 109 -9.36 -0.53 7.41
N ILE A 110 -10.69 -0.68 7.50
CA ILE A 110 -11.49 -0.17 8.61
C ILE A 110 -11.95 -1.27 9.58
N ASP A 111 -11.30 -2.44 9.53
CA ASP A 111 -11.69 -3.61 10.34
C ASP A 111 -13.19 -3.89 10.20
N GLY A 112 -13.68 -3.88 8.97
CA GLY A 112 -15.09 -3.89 8.66
C GLY A 112 -15.58 -5.24 8.14
N LYS A 113 -16.89 -5.46 8.26
CA LYS A 113 -17.60 -6.59 7.67
C LYS A 113 -18.48 -6.08 6.54
N ILE A 114 -18.33 -6.63 5.34
CA ILE A 114 -19.22 -6.34 4.21
C ILE A 114 -20.57 -7.01 4.50
N ILE A 115 -21.62 -6.21 4.61
CA ILE A 115 -22.99 -6.66 4.85
C ILE A 115 -23.73 -6.85 3.53
N TYR A 116 -23.57 -5.89 2.63
CA TYR A 116 -24.12 -5.96 1.29
C TYR A 116 -23.08 -5.46 0.28
N LYS A 117 -22.94 -6.20 -0.83
CA LYS A 117 -22.02 -5.89 -1.93
C LYS A 117 -22.84 -5.69 -3.21
N ASP A 118 -22.50 -4.65 -3.97
CA ASP A 118 -23.08 -4.39 -5.28
C ASP A 118 -21.97 -4.07 -6.31
N GLU A 119 -22.03 -4.71 -7.47
CA GLU A 119 -21.07 -4.48 -8.56
C GLU A 119 -21.30 -3.16 -9.31
N LYS A 120 -22.50 -2.57 -9.18
CA LYS A 120 -22.86 -1.29 -9.78
C LYS A 120 -22.48 -0.09 -8.91
N MET A 121 -21.71 -0.34 -7.83
CA MET A 121 -21.25 0.72 -6.94
C MET A 121 -20.56 1.84 -7.73
N HIS A 122 -21.02 3.07 -7.50
CA HIS A 122 -20.39 4.27 -8.03
C HIS A 122 -20.01 5.22 -6.90
N LEU A 123 -18.75 5.64 -6.86
CA LEU A 123 -18.22 6.54 -5.84
C LEU A 123 -17.57 7.77 -6.48
N ASN A 124 -17.93 8.95 -5.98
CA ASN A 124 -17.25 10.20 -6.37
C ASN A 124 -15.98 10.48 -5.55
N GLY A 125 -15.61 9.57 -4.63
CA GLY A 125 -14.41 9.65 -3.79
C GLY A 125 -14.56 10.59 -2.59
N LYS A 126 -15.69 11.27 -2.43
CA LYS A 126 -15.93 12.15 -1.29
C LYS A 126 -16.51 11.37 -0.11
N VAL A 127 -16.15 11.79 1.09
CA VAL A 127 -16.61 11.19 2.34
C VAL A 127 -17.52 12.18 3.07
N SER A 128 -18.63 11.72 3.62
CA SER A 128 -19.50 12.48 4.50
C SER A 128 -19.67 11.74 5.83
N ILE A 129 -19.52 12.44 6.94
CA ILE A 129 -19.81 11.91 8.27
C ILE A 129 -21.14 12.54 8.71
N VAL A 130 -22.13 11.71 8.94
CA VAL A 130 -23.45 12.15 9.39
C VAL A 130 -23.51 11.95 10.91
N ALA A 131 -23.35 13.07 11.64
CA ALA A 131 -23.59 13.13 13.07
C ALA A 131 -25.05 13.48 13.30
N PHE A 132 -25.70 12.80 14.26
CA PHE A 132 -27.13 12.87 14.46
C PHE A 132 -27.70 14.28 14.67
N SER A 133 -28.64 14.65 13.80
CA SER A 133 -29.85 15.36 14.20
C SER A 133 -30.99 14.88 13.30
N LYS A 134 -32.05 14.36 13.90
CA LYS A 134 -33.21 13.79 13.19
C LYS A 134 -33.92 14.75 12.20
N HIS A 135 -33.53 16.03 12.19
CA HIS A 135 -34.22 17.07 11.44
C HIS A 135 -33.47 17.60 10.21
N GLU A 136 -32.25 17.13 9.90
CA GLU A 136 -31.42 17.78 8.88
C GLU A 136 -30.77 16.86 7.85
N ILE A 137 -31.21 15.61 7.70
CA ILE A 137 -30.71 14.71 6.63
C ILE A 137 -30.86 15.36 5.24
N SER A 138 -31.88 16.21 5.07
CA SER A 138 -32.11 16.97 3.83
C SER A 138 -30.93 17.87 3.46
N ASN A 139 -30.16 18.37 4.42
CA ASN A 139 -29.07 19.31 4.21
C ASN A 139 -27.75 18.66 3.84
N TYR A 140 -27.62 17.34 4.05
CA TYR A 140 -26.40 16.63 3.67
C TYR A 140 -26.40 16.31 2.18
N GLU A 141 -25.35 16.71 1.49
CA GLU A 141 -25.10 16.22 0.14
C GLU A 141 -24.39 14.87 0.22
N VAL A 142 -25.04 13.82 -0.27
CA VAL A 142 -24.58 12.43 -0.13
C VAL A 142 -24.49 11.67 -1.44
N SER A 143 -24.92 12.29 -2.55
CA SER A 143 -24.95 11.63 -3.85
C SER A 143 -23.56 11.09 -4.24
N ASP A 144 -23.51 9.79 -4.51
CA ASP A 144 -22.31 9.01 -4.85
C ASP A 144 -21.18 9.10 -3.82
N ARG A 145 -21.45 9.53 -2.58
CA ARG A 145 -20.43 9.64 -1.52
C ARG A 145 -20.35 8.38 -0.68
N ILE A 146 -19.19 8.19 -0.05
CA ILE A 146 -19.05 7.28 1.07
C ILE A 146 -19.62 7.99 2.30
N VAL A 147 -20.68 7.45 2.86
CA VAL A 147 -21.37 8.04 4.01
C VAL A 147 -21.11 7.22 5.26
N ILE A 148 -20.52 7.85 6.29
CA ILE A 148 -20.29 7.25 7.61
C ILE A 148 -21.43 7.68 8.53
N ILE A 149 -22.11 6.71 9.12
CA ILE A 149 -23.27 6.94 9.99
C ILE A 149 -23.30 5.95 11.16
N GLY A 150 -23.96 6.34 12.25
CA GLY A 150 -24.21 5.48 13.41
C GLY A 150 -25.39 4.52 13.23
N ASP A 151 -25.78 3.92 14.37
CA ASP A 151 -26.83 2.91 14.47
C ASP A 151 -28.24 3.52 14.54
N ASP A 152 -28.75 4.07 13.43
CA ASP A 152 -30.13 4.51 13.29
C ASP A 152 -30.68 4.10 11.93
N ALA A 153 -31.44 3.02 11.90
CA ALA A 153 -31.95 2.42 10.68
C ALA A 153 -32.80 3.38 9.83
N GLN A 154 -33.54 4.30 10.45
CA GLN A 154 -34.34 5.27 9.72
C GLN A 154 -33.48 6.27 8.95
N SER A 155 -32.44 6.80 9.60
CA SER A 155 -31.48 7.69 8.95
C SER A 155 -30.65 6.97 7.88
N GLN A 156 -30.26 5.71 8.13
CA GLN A 156 -29.55 4.88 7.16
C GLN A 156 -30.35 4.72 5.87
N LYS A 157 -31.64 4.35 5.96
CA LYS A 157 -32.52 4.24 4.80
C LYS A 157 -32.69 5.57 4.08
N ALA A 158 -32.93 6.66 4.80
CA ALA A 158 -33.09 7.98 4.20
C ALA A 158 -31.86 8.44 3.41
N LEU A 159 -30.65 8.13 3.88
CA LEU A 159 -29.41 8.45 3.18
C LEU A 159 -29.19 7.58 1.94
N ILE A 160 -29.54 6.30 2.01
CA ILE A 160 -29.53 5.39 0.85
C ILE A 160 -30.50 5.90 -0.23
N GLU A 161 -31.75 6.22 0.15
CA GLU A 161 -32.75 6.75 -0.76
C GLU A 161 -32.38 8.09 -1.37
N LYS A 162 -31.55 8.87 -0.66
CA LYS A 162 -31.00 10.15 -1.13
C LYS A 162 -29.81 9.97 -2.09
N GLY A 163 -29.37 8.73 -2.36
CA GLY A 163 -28.34 8.42 -3.35
C GLY A 163 -26.93 8.31 -2.76
N ALA A 164 -26.77 7.89 -1.50
CA ALA A 164 -25.46 7.54 -0.98
C ALA A 164 -24.82 6.46 -1.86
N GLY A 165 -23.56 6.66 -2.26
CA GLY A 165 -22.84 5.70 -3.08
C GLY A 165 -22.40 4.46 -2.30
N MET A 166 -22.19 4.61 -0.99
CA MET A 166 -21.87 3.54 -0.04
C MET A 166 -22.23 3.98 1.37
N LEU A 167 -22.66 3.04 2.20
CA LEU A 167 -22.88 3.27 3.61
C LEU A 167 -21.84 2.54 4.46
N ILE A 168 -21.21 3.25 5.38
CA ILE A 168 -20.35 2.66 6.41
C ILE A 168 -21.01 2.93 7.75
N VAL A 169 -21.49 1.86 8.37
CA VAL A 169 -22.15 1.96 9.68
C VAL A 169 -21.13 1.72 10.78
N VAL A 170 -21.14 2.59 11.79
CA VAL A 170 -20.28 2.52 12.96
C VAL A 170 -21.13 2.42 14.23
N TRP A 171 -20.58 1.84 15.29
CA TRP A 171 -21.24 1.72 16.59
C TRP A 171 -22.54 0.87 16.56
N ALA A 172 -22.64 -0.08 15.61
CA ALA A 172 -23.71 -1.03 15.51
C ALA A 172 -23.17 -2.45 15.65
N ASP A 173 -23.98 -3.35 16.20
CA ASP A 173 -23.65 -4.78 16.26
C ASP A 173 -24.15 -5.52 15.01
N ALA A 174 -25.24 -5.03 14.41
CA ALA A 174 -25.85 -5.59 13.21
C ALA A 174 -26.58 -4.50 12.40
N ILE A 175 -26.94 -4.80 11.16
CA ILE A 175 -27.73 -3.94 10.30
C ILE A 175 -29.14 -4.54 10.19
N GLU A 176 -30.17 -3.72 10.32
CA GLU A 176 -31.55 -4.16 10.16
C GLU A 176 -31.83 -4.64 8.73
N GLU A 177 -32.62 -5.71 8.59
CA GLU A 177 -33.00 -6.28 7.30
C GLU A 177 -33.65 -5.24 6.38
N SER A 178 -34.50 -4.39 6.95
CA SER A 178 -35.17 -3.29 6.22
C SER A 178 -34.19 -2.29 5.59
N VAL A 179 -33.01 -2.11 6.16
CA VAL A 179 -31.93 -1.28 5.60
C VAL A 179 -31.24 -2.01 4.46
N ILE A 180 -30.99 -3.32 4.63
CA ILE A 180 -30.39 -4.17 3.59
C ILE A 180 -31.28 -4.23 2.35
N ASP A 181 -32.59 -4.39 2.51
CA ASP A 181 -33.57 -4.37 1.43
C ASP A 181 -33.55 -3.03 0.67
N THR A 182 -33.46 -1.93 1.42
CA THR A 182 -33.37 -0.59 0.82
C THR A 182 -32.03 -0.45 0.06
N ALA A 183 -30.93 -0.94 0.62
CA ALA A 183 -29.62 -0.89 -0.02
C ALA A 183 -29.58 -1.70 -1.32
N GLN A 184 -30.21 -2.86 -1.36
CA GLN A 184 -30.34 -3.67 -2.57
C GLN A 184 -31.14 -2.95 -3.66
N LYS A 185 -32.23 -2.30 -3.30
CA LYS A 185 -33.10 -1.53 -4.22
C LYS A 185 -32.34 -0.36 -4.88
N TYR A 186 -31.47 0.30 -4.11
CA TYR A 186 -30.75 1.50 -4.54
C TYR A 186 -29.27 1.24 -4.91
N HIS A 187 -28.84 -0.02 -4.96
CA HIS A 187 -27.46 -0.41 -5.29
C HIS A 187 -26.39 0.23 -4.39
N CYS A 188 -26.68 0.41 -3.10
CA CYS A 188 -25.81 1.06 -2.13
C CYS A 188 -25.12 0.02 -1.25
N PRO A 189 -23.84 -0.33 -1.45
CA PRO A 189 -23.12 -1.26 -0.59
C PRO A 189 -23.08 -0.81 0.86
N ILE A 190 -23.05 -1.78 1.79
CA ILE A 190 -22.96 -1.51 3.22
C ILE A 190 -21.77 -2.24 3.82
N ILE A 191 -20.95 -1.51 4.57
CA ILE A 191 -19.90 -2.04 5.44
C ILE A 191 -20.26 -1.70 6.89
N LEU A 192 -20.20 -2.68 7.76
CA LEU A 192 -20.22 -2.48 9.21
C LEU A 192 -18.78 -2.37 9.70
N SER A 193 -18.39 -1.19 10.20
CA SER A 193 -17.00 -0.92 10.62
C SER A 193 -16.77 -1.36 12.06
N GLY A 194 -15.66 -2.04 12.32
CA GLY A 194 -15.21 -2.42 13.66
C GLY A 194 -14.58 -1.27 14.47
N ILE A 195 -14.38 -0.10 13.83
CA ILE A 195 -13.76 1.08 14.45
C ILE A 195 -14.71 2.28 14.41
N GLY A 196 -14.52 3.25 15.31
CA GLY A 196 -15.39 4.43 15.38
C GLY A 196 -15.23 5.40 14.21
N ALA A 197 -16.21 6.29 14.03
CA ALA A 197 -16.35 7.18 12.88
C ALA A 197 -15.09 8.00 12.55
N MET A 198 -14.40 8.52 13.56
CA MET A 198 -13.18 9.31 13.37
C MET A 198 -12.04 8.47 12.74
N ASN A 199 -11.81 7.28 13.26
CA ASN A 199 -10.78 6.39 12.71
C ASN A 199 -11.17 5.86 11.34
N THR A 200 -12.44 5.49 11.16
CA THR A 200 -12.99 5.08 9.87
C THR A 200 -12.72 6.15 8.81
N SER A 201 -13.09 7.41 9.06
CA SER A 201 -12.90 8.49 8.10
C SER A 201 -11.43 8.76 7.73
N ARG A 202 -10.53 8.60 8.70
CA ARG A 202 -9.08 8.78 8.48
C ARG A 202 -8.47 7.63 7.68
N TYR A 203 -8.85 6.40 7.97
CA TYR A 203 -8.24 5.21 7.36
C TYR A 203 -8.76 4.94 5.96
N LEU A 204 -9.95 5.42 5.58
CA LEU A 204 -10.47 5.25 4.22
C LEU A 204 -9.48 5.69 3.14
N PHE A 205 -8.74 6.79 3.35
CA PHE A 205 -7.76 7.30 2.41
C PHE A 205 -6.53 6.41 2.23
N PHE A 206 -6.34 5.42 3.12
CA PHE A 206 -5.27 4.42 3.04
C PHE A 206 -5.76 3.06 2.52
N ALA A 207 -7.04 2.95 2.13
CA ALA A 207 -7.61 1.75 1.54
C ALA A 207 -7.23 1.51 0.06
N PRO A 208 -6.93 2.53 -0.77
CA PRO A 208 -6.50 2.31 -2.14
C PRO A 208 -5.21 1.48 -2.22
N GLU A 209 -5.03 0.85 -3.39
CA GLU A 209 -3.83 0.07 -3.68
C GLU A 209 -2.59 0.96 -3.82
N ILE A 210 -1.43 0.44 -3.41
CA ILE A 210 -0.18 1.17 -3.52
C ILE A 210 0.28 1.37 -4.97
N SER A 211 -0.24 0.59 -5.91
CA SER A 211 0.00 0.74 -7.34
C SER A 211 -0.31 2.15 -7.88
N TYR A 212 -1.22 2.89 -7.20
CA TYR A 212 -1.60 4.26 -7.56
C TYR A 212 -0.64 5.33 -7.04
N VAL A 213 0.16 5.02 -6.03
CA VAL A 213 1.02 6.00 -5.32
C VAL A 213 2.51 5.66 -5.38
N MET A 214 2.87 4.42 -5.75
CA MET A 214 4.26 4.00 -5.85
C MET A 214 5.02 4.72 -6.97
N LYS A 215 6.31 4.95 -6.77
CA LYS A 215 7.23 5.40 -7.82
C LYS A 215 7.61 4.23 -8.71
N LYS A 216 7.24 4.29 -9.99
CA LYS A 216 7.46 3.20 -10.97
C LYS A 216 8.84 3.25 -11.62
N ASN A 217 9.42 4.45 -11.77
CA ASN A 217 10.74 4.62 -12.37
C ASN A 217 11.83 4.44 -11.31
N VAL A 218 12.15 3.19 -11.02
CA VAL A 218 13.19 2.83 -10.04
C VAL A 218 14.50 2.61 -10.76
N MET A 219 15.56 3.26 -10.29
CA MET A 219 16.90 3.02 -10.80
C MET A 219 17.40 1.67 -10.23
N CYS A 220 17.67 0.74 -11.12
CA CYS A 220 18.19 -0.59 -10.78
C CYS A 220 19.62 -0.72 -11.25
N PHE A 221 20.39 -1.54 -10.54
CA PHE A 221 21.79 -1.83 -10.81
C PHE A 221 22.00 -3.34 -10.82
N SER A 222 22.95 -3.80 -11.65
CA SER A 222 23.40 -5.19 -11.57
C SER A 222 24.26 -5.39 -10.32
N GLU A 223 24.13 -6.54 -9.68
CA GLU A 223 24.97 -6.91 -8.55
C GLU A 223 26.47 -6.95 -8.88
N ASN A 224 26.83 -7.10 -10.17
CA ASN A 224 28.21 -7.10 -10.65
C ASN A 224 28.74 -5.70 -10.96
N GLU A 225 27.92 -4.63 -10.86
CA GLU A 225 28.41 -3.26 -11.03
C GLU A 225 29.29 -2.81 -9.84
N PHE A 226 30.26 -1.94 -10.13
CA PHE A 226 31.14 -1.41 -9.10
C PHE A 226 30.44 -0.34 -8.27
N LEU A 227 30.63 -0.41 -6.95
CA LEU A 227 30.01 0.51 -5.99
C LEU A 227 30.25 1.99 -6.31
N GLU A 228 31.47 2.34 -6.76
CA GLU A 228 31.81 3.72 -7.12
C GLU A 228 30.99 4.24 -8.30
N ASP A 229 30.72 3.39 -9.31
CA ASP A 229 29.98 3.78 -10.50
C ASP A 229 28.48 3.90 -10.18
N VAL A 230 27.97 3.01 -9.31
CA VAL A 230 26.62 3.09 -8.75
C VAL A 230 26.44 4.38 -7.95
N ALA A 231 27.38 4.69 -7.04
CA ALA A 231 27.30 5.90 -6.22
C ALA A 231 27.29 7.20 -7.07
N LYS A 232 28.10 7.25 -8.14
CA LYS A 232 28.11 8.37 -9.09
C LYS A 232 26.77 8.54 -9.83
N ARG A 233 26.09 7.43 -10.14
CA ARG A 233 24.77 7.47 -10.80
C ARG A 233 23.65 7.85 -9.83
N MET A 234 23.74 7.45 -8.57
CA MET A 234 22.74 7.79 -7.54
C MET A 234 22.85 9.25 -7.08
N SER A 235 24.00 9.92 -7.26
CA SER A 235 24.22 11.31 -6.85
C SER A 235 23.79 12.35 -7.90
N ARG A 236 23.27 11.92 -9.04
CA ARG A 236 22.74 12.77 -10.12
C ARG A 236 21.23 12.90 -10.04
#